data_52be10ac8fa703f998edbdbe35c1fe5d
#
_entry.id   52be10ac8fa703f998edbdbe35c1fe5d
#
_cell.length_a   1.000
_cell.length_b   1.000
_cell.length_c   1.000
_cell.angle_alpha   90.00
_cell.angle_beta   90.00
_cell.angle_gamma   90.00
#
_symmetry.space_group_name_H-M   'P 1'
#
loop_
_entity.id
_entity.type
_entity.pdbx_description
1 polymer ?
#
loop_
_entity_poly.entity_id
_entity_poly.type
_entity_poly.pdbx_seq_one_letter_code
_entity_poly.pdbx_strand_id
1 'polypeptide(L)'
;MALFTRSNPAPTTDQAKTAADIVDPPVARPTIAAPARPSIVAPPPPTDRQNQLTQLKVKLHQQLVERLDMQNLRTLPAETVRREVRELIRELCRSEKGLISSSEQERLMDEVMDETFGLGPLESLLKDPTVSDIMVNRWDRVYVERKGRIELSDVTFRDNTHLRQIIDRIVGMVGRRIDETQPMCDARLSDGSRVNAIIPPLALDGPAMSIRRFGTKPLQLEDLIRLGAFPAAVMDFLAAAVQARCNIIISGGTGSGKTTLLNCLSRYIPADERVITIEDAAELQLQQPHVVRLETRPNNIEGRGEVTQRDLVKNCLRMRPDRIIIGECRGGETLDMLQAMNTGHEGSMTTIHANSTRDAMARLEVMIMMSGYEIPVKAMRQMISSAVNIVIQANRLTGGRRKVTRVSEITGMEGDQLCMQDLFAFEQSGVDENGMAVGRFVCNGMRPRCADRIEHRGIRLPSDLFMRRVIET
;
A
#
# COMPACT_ATOMS: atom_id res chain seq x y z
N MET A 1 -44.15 52.68 19.51
CA MET A 1 -44.55 53.98 18.95
C MET A 1 -44.10 54.05 17.51
N ALA A 2 -45.10 54.20 16.60
CA ALA A 2 -45.11 54.62 15.19
C ALA A 2 -44.20 53.82 14.20
N LEU A 3 -44.72 52.95 13.39
CA LEU A 3 -45.59 53.07 12.19
C LEU A 3 -45.07 54.08 11.15
N PHE A 4 -44.53 53.61 10.01
CA PHE A 4 -44.77 54.23 8.71
C PHE A 4 -44.80 53.18 7.60
N THR A 5 -46.02 52.95 7.11
CA THR A 5 -46.35 52.33 5.83
C THR A 5 -46.12 53.32 4.69
N ARG A 6 -45.60 52.95 3.54
CA ARG A 6 -45.79 53.62 2.26
C ARG A 6 -46.17 52.66 1.16
N SER A 7 -47.29 52.99 0.58
CA SER A 7 -47.98 52.38 -0.55
C SER A 7 -47.26 52.54 -1.90
N ASN A 8 -47.36 51.48 -2.74
CA ASN A 8 -47.12 51.50 -4.16
C ASN A 8 -48.16 52.15 -4.99
N PRO A 9 -47.89 52.86 -6.05
CA PRO A 9 -48.80 53.01 -7.18
C PRO A 9 -48.46 52.12 -8.36
N ALA A 10 -49.48 51.60 -9.04
CA ALA A 10 -49.45 50.76 -10.22
C ALA A 10 -48.92 51.48 -11.49
N PRO A 11 -48.34 50.77 -12.44
CA PRO A 11 -47.93 51.33 -13.69
C PRO A 11 -49.06 51.27 -14.76
N THR A 12 -49.17 52.31 -15.52
CA THR A 12 -49.92 52.47 -16.74
C THR A 12 -49.31 51.70 -17.91
N THR A 13 -50.20 51.08 -18.67
CA THR A 13 -49.96 50.45 -19.97
C THR A 13 -49.46 51.42 -21.03
N ASP A 14 -48.42 51.05 -21.79
CA ASP A 14 -48.35 51.43 -23.21
C ASP A 14 -47.62 50.35 -24.05
N GLN A 15 -47.94 50.33 -25.32
CA GLN A 15 -47.96 49.29 -26.32
C GLN A 15 -46.59 48.86 -26.89
N ALA A 16 -46.49 47.60 -27.09
CA ALA A 16 -46.09 46.84 -28.31
C ALA A 16 -44.94 47.33 -29.21
N LYS A 17 -43.96 46.44 -29.35
CA LYS A 17 -43.48 46.00 -30.69
C LYS A 17 -42.75 44.66 -30.55
N THR A 18 -43.26 43.70 -31.33
CA THR A 18 -42.77 42.34 -31.53
C THR A 18 -41.34 42.30 -32.04
N ALA A 19 -40.45 41.61 -31.31
CA ALA A 19 -39.26 41.01 -31.85
C ALA A 19 -39.37 39.52 -31.68
N ALA A 20 -39.23 38.81 -32.79
CA ALA A 20 -39.36 37.35 -32.84
C ALA A 20 -38.22 36.71 -32.01
N ASP A 21 -38.58 35.91 -31.02
CA ASP A 21 -37.70 35.07 -30.22
C ASP A 21 -37.14 33.97 -31.11
N ILE A 22 -35.84 34.05 -31.42
CA ILE A 22 -35.07 32.91 -31.92
C ILE A 22 -34.76 32.10 -30.67
N VAL A 23 -35.58 31.08 -30.40
CA VAL A 23 -35.28 30.06 -29.39
C VAL A 23 -34.31 29.06 -30.01
N ASP A 24 -33.05 29.16 -29.58
CA ASP A 24 -32.08 28.11 -29.86
C ASP A 24 -32.55 26.76 -29.29
N PRO A 25 -32.47 25.67 -30.03
CA PRO A 25 -32.85 24.35 -29.50
C PRO A 25 -31.99 23.99 -28.31
N PRO A 26 -32.52 23.32 -27.27
CA PRO A 26 -31.75 22.95 -26.10
C PRO A 26 -30.60 22.03 -26.49
N VAL A 27 -29.38 22.46 -26.21
CA VAL A 27 -28.19 21.64 -26.35
C VAL A 27 -28.38 20.38 -25.46
N ALA A 28 -28.50 19.24 -26.08
CA ALA A 28 -28.61 17.97 -25.39
C ALA A 28 -27.37 17.78 -24.49
N ARG A 29 -27.56 17.80 -23.17
CA ARG A 29 -26.51 17.46 -22.23
C ARG A 29 -26.09 16.01 -22.51
N PRO A 30 -24.78 15.70 -22.61
CA PRO A 30 -24.34 14.33 -22.76
C PRO A 30 -24.83 13.52 -21.55
N THR A 31 -25.68 12.55 -21.80
CA THR A 31 -26.12 11.59 -20.79
C THR A 31 -24.91 10.74 -20.44
N ILE A 32 -24.26 11.03 -19.33
CA ILE A 32 -23.25 10.16 -18.76
C ILE A 32 -23.99 8.89 -18.35
N ALA A 33 -23.91 7.84 -19.17
CA ALA A 33 -24.42 6.53 -18.80
C ALA A 33 -23.73 6.12 -17.49
N ALA A 34 -24.52 5.80 -16.48
CA ALA A 34 -23.94 5.25 -15.23
C ALA A 34 -23.14 4.00 -15.61
N PRO A 35 -21.93 3.84 -15.08
CA PRO A 35 -21.12 2.65 -15.36
C PRO A 35 -21.97 1.42 -15.02
N ALA A 36 -22.06 0.48 -15.94
CA ALA A 36 -22.74 -0.79 -15.73
C ALA A 36 -22.18 -1.38 -14.44
N ARG A 37 -23.03 -1.62 -13.45
CA ARG A 37 -22.63 -2.27 -12.21
C ARG A 37 -22.03 -3.62 -12.63
N PRO A 38 -20.78 -3.93 -12.28
CA PRO A 38 -20.25 -5.26 -12.52
C PRO A 38 -21.19 -6.24 -11.81
N SER A 39 -21.81 -7.13 -12.57
CA SER A 39 -22.59 -8.23 -12.02
C SER A 39 -21.61 -9.06 -11.19
N ILE A 40 -21.69 -8.95 -9.88
CA ILE A 40 -21.03 -9.88 -8.99
C ILE A 40 -21.75 -11.19 -9.21
N VAL A 41 -21.21 -12.04 -10.07
CA VAL A 41 -21.71 -13.41 -10.25
C VAL A 41 -21.43 -14.09 -8.92
N ALA A 42 -22.49 -14.34 -8.16
CA ALA A 42 -22.40 -15.16 -6.96
C ALA A 42 -21.80 -16.51 -7.36
N PRO A 43 -20.87 -17.10 -6.60
CA PRO A 43 -20.37 -18.42 -6.88
C PRO A 43 -21.56 -19.40 -6.95
N PRO A 44 -21.52 -20.38 -7.85
CA PRO A 44 -22.58 -21.37 -7.94
C PRO A 44 -22.78 -22.04 -6.58
N PRO A 45 -24.04 -22.39 -6.22
CA PRO A 45 -24.29 -23.07 -4.94
C PRO A 45 -23.44 -24.34 -4.85
N PRO A 46 -22.89 -24.66 -3.67
CA PRO A 46 -22.06 -25.82 -3.50
C PRO A 46 -22.81 -27.09 -3.90
N THR A 47 -22.14 -27.97 -4.60
CA THR A 47 -22.73 -29.25 -5.02
C THR A 47 -22.99 -30.13 -3.79
N ASP A 48 -23.94 -31.07 -3.87
CA ASP A 48 -24.23 -32.03 -2.80
C ASP A 48 -22.94 -32.74 -2.32
N ARG A 49 -22.03 -33.02 -3.23
CA ARG A 49 -20.71 -33.59 -2.92
C ARG A 49 -19.84 -32.66 -2.07
N GLN A 50 -19.81 -31.36 -2.39
CA GLN A 50 -19.07 -30.37 -1.62
C GLN A 50 -19.65 -30.21 -0.22
N ASN A 51 -20.98 -30.21 -0.09
CA ASN A 51 -21.66 -30.16 1.21
C ASN A 51 -21.32 -31.39 2.07
N GLN A 52 -21.29 -32.59 1.49
CA GLN A 52 -20.92 -33.84 2.18
C GLN A 52 -19.44 -33.76 2.66
N LEU A 53 -18.51 -33.32 1.82
CA LEU A 53 -17.10 -33.15 2.21
C LEU A 53 -16.93 -32.15 3.34
N THR A 54 -17.66 -31.02 3.29
CA THR A 54 -17.64 -30.00 4.34
C THR A 54 -18.17 -30.56 5.68
N GLN A 55 -19.27 -31.32 5.67
CA GLN A 55 -19.78 -31.96 6.86
C GLN A 55 -18.80 -32.98 7.43
N LEU A 56 -18.18 -33.77 6.57
CA LEU A 56 -17.15 -34.73 6.97
C LEU A 56 -15.94 -34.06 7.59
N LYS A 57 -15.47 -32.93 6.99
CA LYS A 57 -14.39 -32.11 7.56
C LYS A 57 -14.69 -31.66 8.98
N VAL A 58 -15.89 -31.13 9.22
CA VAL A 58 -16.32 -30.68 10.56
C VAL A 58 -16.32 -31.84 11.53
N LYS A 59 -16.87 -33.00 11.13
CA LYS A 59 -16.90 -34.21 11.96
C LYS A 59 -15.51 -34.71 12.32
N LEU A 60 -14.62 -34.80 11.33
CA LEU A 60 -13.22 -35.20 11.52
C LEU A 60 -12.48 -34.26 12.47
N HIS A 61 -12.68 -32.95 12.30
CA HIS A 61 -12.08 -31.94 13.16
C HIS A 61 -12.57 -32.08 14.62
N GLN A 62 -13.88 -32.31 14.84
CA GLN A 62 -14.43 -32.55 16.18
C GLN A 62 -13.84 -33.79 16.80
N GLN A 63 -13.84 -34.92 16.08
CA GLN A 63 -13.29 -36.20 16.58
C GLN A 63 -11.79 -36.08 16.85
N LEU A 64 -11.08 -35.30 16.08
CA LEU A 64 -9.67 -35.01 16.30
C LEU A 64 -9.45 -34.26 17.62
N VAL A 65 -10.21 -33.17 17.84
CA VAL A 65 -10.13 -32.38 19.08
C VAL A 65 -10.46 -33.20 20.32
N GLU A 66 -11.45 -34.09 20.22
CA GLU A 66 -11.83 -35.00 21.33
C GLU A 66 -10.74 -36.05 21.65
N ARG A 67 -9.98 -36.50 20.66
CA ARG A 67 -8.92 -37.52 20.83
C ARG A 67 -7.55 -36.94 21.14
N LEU A 68 -7.35 -35.64 20.88
CA LEU A 68 -6.08 -34.96 21.14
C LEU A 68 -5.93 -34.64 22.63
N ASP A 69 -4.97 -35.28 23.28
CA ASP A 69 -4.52 -34.87 24.60
C ASP A 69 -3.66 -33.59 24.51
N MET A 70 -4.33 -32.46 24.68
CA MET A 70 -3.71 -31.12 24.56
C MET A 70 -2.57 -30.88 25.56
N GLN A 71 -2.50 -31.65 26.66
CA GLN A 71 -1.42 -31.52 27.66
C GLN A 71 -0.14 -32.19 27.17
N ASN A 72 -0.25 -33.37 26.57
CA ASN A 72 0.89 -34.11 26.03
C ASN A 72 1.45 -33.43 24.74
N LEU A 73 0.59 -32.85 23.92
CA LEU A 73 1.01 -32.19 22.68
C LEU A 73 1.89 -30.97 22.91
N ARG A 74 1.74 -30.28 24.03
CA ARG A 74 2.57 -29.09 24.35
C ARG A 74 4.04 -29.43 24.67
N THR A 75 4.33 -30.68 24.97
CA THR A 75 5.67 -31.17 25.36
C THR A 75 6.45 -31.74 24.17
N LEU A 76 5.77 -32.03 23.06
CA LEU A 76 6.35 -32.67 21.89
C LEU A 76 6.85 -31.63 20.86
N PRO A 77 7.88 -31.96 20.08
CA PRO A 77 8.28 -31.14 18.94
C PRO A 77 7.16 -30.99 17.91
N ALA A 78 6.97 -29.81 17.34
CA ALA A 78 5.88 -29.48 16.43
C ALA A 78 5.75 -30.47 15.24
N GLU A 79 6.88 -30.94 14.71
CA GLU A 79 6.90 -31.93 13.62
C GLU A 79 6.37 -33.30 14.04
N THR A 80 6.65 -33.71 15.27
CA THR A 80 6.12 -34.97 15.83
C THR A 80 4.62 -34.86 16.00
N VAL A 81 4.14 -33.74 16.56
CA VAL A 81 2.71 -33.47 16.72
C VAL A 81 2.00 -33.51 15.36
N ARG A 82 2.52 -32.83 14.35
CA ARG A 82 1.95 -32.82 13.00
C ARG A 82 1.86 -34.22 12.39
N ARG A 83 2.88 -35.05 12.62
CA ARG A 83 2.91 -36.42 12.11
C ARG A 83 1.87 -37.28 12.77
N GLU A 84 1.77 -37.25 14.11
CA GLU A 84 0.78 -38.03 14.86
C GLU A 84 -0.66 -37.62 14.53
N VAL A 85 -0.91 -36.32 14.43
CA VAL A 85 -2.22 -35.81 14.03
C VAL A 85 -2.57 -36.23 12.60
N ARG A 86 -1.62 -36.18 11.67
CA ARG A 86 -1.85 -36.65 10.30
C ARG A 86 -2.19 -38.14 10.25
N GLU A 87 -1.53 -38.98 11.05
CA GLU A 87 -1.86 -40.40 11.15
C GLU A 87 -3.26 -40.62 11.75
N LEU A 88 -3.62 -39.87 12.79
CA LEU A 88 -4.96 -39.94 13.40
C LEU A 88 -6.06 -39.52 12.42
N ILE A 89 -5.85 -38.43 11.65
CA ILE A 89 -6.80 -38.02 10.61
C ILE A 89 -6.93 -39.13 9.55
N ARG A 90 -5.83 -39.75 9.16
CA ARG A 90 -5.83 -40.86 8.19
C ARG A 90 -6.62 -42.06 8.70
N GLU A 91 -6.49 -42.40 9.98
CA GLU A 91 -7.27 -43.43 10.62
C GLU A 91 -8.76 -43.10 10.66
N LEU A 92 -9.10 -41.87 11.05
CA LEU A 92 -10.48 -41.39 11.07
C LEU A 92 -11.11 -41.39 9.66
N CYS A 93 -10.36 -40.95 8.64
CA CYS A 93 -10.83 -41.02 7.25
C CYS A 93 -11.10 -42.45 6.78
N ARG A 94 -10.29 -43.44 7.22
CA ARG A 94 -10.49 -44.85 6.88
C ARG A 94 -11.69 -45.45 7.60
N SER A 95 -12.01 -44.98 8.81
CA SER A 95 -13.16 -45.48 9.60
C SER A 95 -14.49 -44.95 9.04
N GLU A 96 -14.50 -43.83 8.33
CA GLU A 96 -15.68 -43.30 7.67
C GLU A 96 -15.89 -44.04 6.34
N LYS A 97 -16.90 -44.92 6.31
CA LYS A 97 -17.28 -45.79 5.17
C LYS A 97 -17.84 -45.02 3.97
N GLY A 98 -17.42 -43.78 3.74
CA GLY A 98 -17.81 -42.99 2.57
C GLY A 98 -16.89 -43.25 1.37
N LEU A 99 -17.44 -43.22 0.17
CA LEU A 99 -16.74 -43.30 -1.11
C LEU A 99 -15.88 -42.04 -1.34
N ILE A 100 -14.78 -41.91 -0.59
CA ILE A 100 -13.83 -40.80 -0.73
C ILE A 100 -12.65 -41.32 -1.54
N SER A 101 -12.33 -40.65 -2.65
CA SER A 101 -11.13 -40.98 -3.42
C SER A 101 -9.84 -40.67 -2.65
N SER A 102 -8.76 -41.32 -2.98
CA SER A 102 -7.46 -41.05 -2.31
C SER A 102 -7.04 -39.59 -2.40
N SER A 103 -7.32 -38.92 -3.50
CA SER A 103 -7.03 -37.48 -3.67
C SER A 103 -7.94 -36.59 -2.80
N GLU A 104 -9.21 -36.92 -2.66
CA GLU A 104 -10.12 -36.22 -1.75
C GLU A 104 -9.70 -36.42 -0.27
N GLN A 105 -9.19 -37.62 0.06
CA GLN A 105 -8.70 -37.92 1.39
C GLN A 105 -7.46 -37.11 1.74
N GLU A 106 -6.48 -36.99 0.84
CA GLU A 106 -5.30 -36.15 1.05
C GLU A 106 -5.68 -34.69 1.20
N ARG A 107 -6.54 -34.17 0.31
CA ARG A 107 -7.04 -32.82 0.39
C ARG A 107 -7.74 -32.54 1.72
N LEU A 108 -8.62 -33.45 2.16
CA LEU A 108 -9.33 -33.33 3.43
C LEU A 108 -8.37 -33.35 4.62
N MET A 109 -7.32 -34.19 4.58
CA MET A 109 -6.27 -34.21 5.61
C MET A 109 -5.57 -32.85 5.70
N ASP A 110 -5.14 -32.28 4.56
CA ASP A 110 -4.48 -30.98 4.55
C ASP A 110 -5.41 -29.88 5.06
N GLU A 111 -6.68 -29.87 4.67
CA GLU A 111 -7.66 -28.91 5.14
C GLU A 111 -7.93 -29.03 6.65
N VAL A 112 -7.97 -30.24 7.22
CA VAL A 112 -8.13 -30.43 8.67
C VAL A 112 -6.87 -30.01 9.42
N MET A 113 -5.70 -30.27 8.86
CA MET A 113 -4.43 -29.79 9.41
C MET A 113 -4.35 -28.27 9.40
N ASP A 114 -4.71 -27.62 8.29
CA ASP A 114 -4.78 -26.16 8.15
C ASP A 114 -5.80 -25.54 9.13
N GLU A 115 -6.91 -26.23 9.41
CA GLU A 115 -7.92 -25.82 10.38
C GLU A 115 -7.41 -25.93 11.83
N THR A 116 -6.68 -26.99 12.14
CA THR A 116 -6.22 -27.28 13.51
C THR A 116 -4.99 -26.46 13.90
N PHE A 117 -4.00 -26.38 13.02
CA PHE A 117 -2.69 -25.78 13.30
C PHE A 117 -2.39 -24.49 12.53
N GLY A 118 -3.10 -24.26 11.45
CA GLY A 118 -2.93 -23.10 10.57
C GLY A 118 -4.00 -22.04 10.77
N LEU A 119 -4.22 -21.28 9.72
CA LEU A 119 -5.22 -20.20 9.66
C LEU A 119 -6.51 -20.65 8.94
N GLY A 120 -6.80 -21.94 8.96
CA GLY A 120 -8.02 -22.52 8.39
C GLY A 120 -8.17 -22.25 6.90
N PRO A 121 -9.35 -21.74 6.47
CA PRO A 121 -9.62 -21.49 5.04
C PRO A 121 -8.64 -20.51 4.37
N LEU A 122 -7.97 -19.65 5.14
CA LEU A 122 -7.00 -18.67 4.60
C LEU A 122 -5.73 -19.33 4.08
N GLU A 123 -5.38 -20.53 4.54
CA GLU A 123 -4.12 -21.18 4.16
C GLU A 123 -3.99 -21.37 2.64
N SER A 124 -5.08 -21.71 1.97
CA SER A 124 -5.09 -21.86 0.51
C SER A 124 -4.75 -20.56 -0.20
N LEU A 125 -5.24 -19.42 0.30
CA LEU A 125 -4.97 -18.10 -0.24
C LEU A 125 -3.56 -17.61 0.13
N LEU A 126 -3.10 -17.93 1.33
CA LEU A 126 -1.76 -17.60 1.79
C LEU A 126 -0.67 -18.42 1.07
N LYS A 127 -0.98 -19.62 0.60
CA LYS A 127 -0.08 -20.45 -0.21
C LYS A 127 -0.05 -20.04 -1.69
N ASP A 128 -1.06 -19.31 -2.18
CA ASP A 128 -1.15 -18.86 -3.58
C ASP A 128 -0.26 -17.63 -3.83
N PRO A 129 0.85 -17.75 -4.59
CA PRO A 129 1.77 -16.64 -4.84
C PRO A 129 1.19 -15.52 -5.70
N THR A 130 0.04 -15.73 -6.33
CA THR A 130 -0.62 -14.74 -7.20
C THR A 130 -1.49 -13.76 -6.40
N VAL A 131 -1.83 -14.09 -5.16
CA VAL A 131 -2.63 -13.26 -4.26
C VAL A 131 -1.74 -12.25 -3.56
N SER A 132 -2.04 -10.96 -3.68
CA SER A 132 -1.35 -9.86 -3.01
C SER A 132 -2.07 -9.39 -1.74
N ASP A 133 -3.39 -9.35 -1.78
CA ASP A 133 -4.23 -8.89 -0.66
C ASP A 133 -5.42 -9.84 -0.50
N ILE A 134 -5.78 -10.12 0.75
CA ILE A 134 -6.96 -10.90 1.14
C ILE A 134 -7.86 -9.99 1.98
N MET A 135 -9.12 -9.84 1.59
CA MET A 135 -10.08 -8.95 2.24
C MET A 135 -11.30 -9.78 2.67
N VAL A 136 -11.34 -10.11 3.96
CA VAL A 136 -12.46 -10.82 4.58
C VAL A 136 -13.46 -9.79 5.07
N ASN A 137 -14.48 -9.49 4.28
CA ASN A 137 -15.50 -8.52 4.64
C ASN A 137 -16.55 -9.12 5.58
N ARG A 138 -16.77 -10.42 5.46
CA ARG A 138 -17.69 -11.24 6.27
C ARG A 138 -17.30 -12.71 6.12
N TRP A 139 -17.81 -13.58 6.99
CA TRP A 139 -17.51 -15.01 6.99
C TRP A 139 -17.77 -15.71 5.64
N ASP A 140 -18.74 -15.24 4.85
CA ASP A 140 -19.15 -15.78 3.54
C ASP A 140 -18.66 -14.91 2.35
N ARG A 141 -17.90 -13.85 2.59
CA ARG A 141 -17.44 -12.92 1.56
C ARG A 141 -15.97 -12.59 1.74
N VAL A 142 -15.14 -13.32 1.03
CA VAL A 142 -13.69 -13.15 0.98
C VAL A 142 -13.29 -12.69 -0.42
N TYR A 143 -12.70 -11.52 -0.51
CA TYR A 143 -12.15 -10.98 -1.75
C TYR A 143 -10.64 -11.14 -1.74
N VAL A 144 -10.06 -11.28 -2.92
CA VAL A 144 -8.62 -11.31 -3.11
C VAL A 144 -8.20 -10.33 -4.19
N GLU A 145 -7.03 -9.74 -4.05
CA GLU A 145 -6.39 -9.00 -5.15
C GLU A 145 -5.39 -9.92 -5.83
N ARG A 146 -5.57 -10.15 -7.15
CA ARG A 146 -4.63 -10.84 -8.02
C ARG A 146 -4.22 -9.93 -9.17
N LYS A 147 -2.93 -9.72 -9.35
CA LYS A 147 -2.39 -8.88 -10.44
C LYS A 147 -3.05 -7.49 -10.54
N GLY A 148 -3.41 -6.90 -9.39
CA GLY A 148 -4.04 -5.59 -9.32
C GLY A 148 -5.56 -5.57 -9.58
N ARG A 149 -6.23 -6.72 -9.69
CA ARG A 149 -7.68 -6.84 -9.82
C ARG A 149 -8.26 -7.50 -8.58
N ILE A 150 -9.34 -6.91 -8.08
CA ILE A 150 -10.09 -7.47 -6.94
C ILE A 150 -11.16 -8.39 -7.48
N GLU A 151 -11.20 -9.63 -6.98
CA GLU A 151 -12.18 -10.64 -7.33
C GLU A 151 -12.71 -11.34 -6.08
N LEU A 152 -13.93 -11.88 -6.17
CA LEU A 152 -14.52 -12.70 -5.11
C LEU A 152 -13.86 -14.08 -5.15
N SER A 153 -13.38 -14.54 -3.98
CA SER A 153 -12.86 -15.88 -3.79
C SER A 153 -13.98 -16.89 -3.51
N ASP A 154 -13.76 -18.14 -3.78
CA ASP A 154 -14.58 -19.29 -3.39
C ASP A 154 -14.34 -19.74 -1.93
N VAL A 155 -13.34 -19.18 -1.28
CA VAL A 155 -13.02 -19.43 0.13
C VAL A 155 -14.06 -18.76 1.03
N THR A 156 -14.59 -19.52 1.99
CA THR A 156 -15.53 -19.04 3.01
C THR A 156 -15.19 -19.63 4.37
N PHE A 157 -15.60 -18.94 5.41
CA PHE A 157 -15.59 -19.47 6.78
C PHE A 157 -16.96 -20.14 7.06
N ARG A 158 -17.04 -20.96 8.10
CA ARG A 158 -18.28 -21.62 8.48
C ARG A 158 -19.36 -20.62 8.97
N ASP A 159 -18.94 -19.69 9.82
CA ASP A 159 -19.77 -18.65 10.44
C ASP A 159 -18.89 -17.53 11.04
N ASN A 160 -19.53 -16.51 11.62
CA ASN A 160 -18.84 -15.42 12.31
C ASN A 160 -17.99 -15.89 13.49
N THR A 161 -18.40 -16.95 14.19
CA THR A 161 -17.67 -17.50 15.32
C THR A 161 -16.36 -18.12 14.86
N HIS A 162 -16.40 -18.87 13.77
CA HIS A 162 -15.20 -19.44 13.16
C HIS A 162 -14.24 -18.36 12.67
N LEU A 163 -14.73 -17.33 11.95
CA LEU A 163 -13.91 -16.19 11.55
C LEU A 163 -13.28 -15.50 12.76
N ARG A 164 -14.05 -15.30 13.82
CA ARG A 164 -13.55 -14.73 15.08
C ARG A 164 -12.43 -15.57 15.69
N GLN A 165 -12.57 -16.89 15.74
CA GLN A 165 -11.53 -17.79 16.24
C GLN A 165 -10.23 -17.69 15.44
N ILE A 166 -10.31 -17.57 14.12
CA ILE A 166 -9.12 -17.38 13.27
C ILE A 166 -8.47 -16.02 13.55
N ILE A 167 -9.26 -14.96 13.71
CA ILE A 167 -8.75 -13.63 14.10
C ILE A 167 -8.05 -13.71 15.46
N ASP A 168 -8.67 -14.30 16.47
CA ASP A 168 -8.10 -14.47 17.81
C ASP A 168 -6.79 -15.26 17.77
N ARG A 169 -6.71 -16.30 16.93
CA ARG A 169 -5.50 -17.08 16.71
C ARG A 169 -4.38 -16.23 16.12
N ILE A 170 -4.65 -15.46 15.06
CA ILE A 170 -3.68 -14.55 14.42
C ILE A 170 -3.16 -13.54 15.44
N VAL A 171 -4.06 -12.88 16.13
CA VAL A 171 -3.73 -11.84 17.11
C VAL A 171 -2.95 -12.41 18.30
N GLY A 172 -3.32 -13.61 18.76
CA GLY A 172 -2.64 -14.34 19.83
C GLY A 172 -1.22 -14.79 19.44
N MET A 173 -0.98 -15.20 18.18
CA MET A 173 0.35 -15.60 17.70
C MET A 173 1.38 -14.44 17.79
N VAL A 174 0.93 -13.19 17.71
CA VAL A 174 1.78 -12.01 17.83
C VAL A 174 1.78 -11.38 19.22
N GLY A 175 1.19 -12.09 20.21
CA GLY A 175 1.15 -11.62 21.60
C GLY A 175 0.26 -10.40 21.82
N ARG A 176 -0.73 -10.19 20.95
CA ARG A 176 -1.72 -9.12 21.06
C ARG A 176 -3.08 -9.65 21.48
N ARG A 177 -4.02 -8.75 21.73
CA ARG A 177 -5.40 -9.07 22.12
C ARG A 177 -6.36 -8.23 21.28
N ILE A 178 -7.51 -8.80 20.96
CA ILE A 178 -8.64 -8.13 20.35
C ILE A 178 -9.92 -8.53 21.09
N ASP A 179 -10.66 -7.56 21.63
CA ASP A 179 -11.90 -7.77 22.37
C ASP A 179 -12.80 -6.54 22.26
N GLU A 180 -13.92 -6.54 22.98
CA GLU A 180 -14.90 -5.43 22.92
C GLU A 180 -14.31 -4.09 23.39
N THR A 181 -13.28 -4.10 24.24
CA THR A 181 -12.61 -2.87 24.71
C THR A 181 -11.54 -2.39 23.72
N GLN A 182 -10.94 -3.30 22.96
CA GLN A 182 -10.03 -3.03 21.85
C GLN A 182 -10.49 -3.81 20.62
N PRO A 183 -11.53 -3.32 19.93
CA PRO A 183 -12.17 -4.05 18.85
C PRO A 183 -11.42 -4.00 17.53
N MET A 184 -10.23 -3.42 17.49
CA MET A 184 -9.34 -3.35 16.33
C MET A 184 -7.93 -3.78 16.70
N CYS A 185 -7.27 -4.49 15.79
CA CYS A 185 -5.89 -4.91 15.99
C CYS A 185 -5.14 -4.95 14.67
N ASP A 186 -3.94 -4.36 14.65
CA ASP A 186 -2.93 -4.60 13.62
C ASP A 186 -2.00 -5.69 14.11
N ALA A 187 -1.73 -6.67 13.26
CA ALA A 187 -0.85 -7.79 13.54
C ALA A 187 0.09 -8.04 12.35
N ARG A 188 1.13 -8.84 12.58
CA ARG A 188 2.04 -9.26 11.54
C ARG A 188 2.27 -10.75 11.63
N LEU A 189 2.03 -11.48 10.55
CA LEU A 189 2.30 -12.90 10.48
C LEU A 189 3.81 -13.18 10.43
N SER A 190 4.18 -14.42 10.69
CA SER A 190 5.58 -14.86 10.68
C SER A 190 6.25 -14.72 9.30
N ASP A 191 5.47 -14.78 8.21
CA ASP A 191 5.93 -14.53 6.84
C ASP A 191 6.12 -13.04 6.52
N GLY A 192 5.80 -12.14 7.46
CA GLY A 192 5.88 -10.70 7.29
C GLY A 192 4.58 -10.04 6.80
N SER A 193 3.56 -10.81 6.46
CA SER A 193 2.26 -10.28 6.00
C SER A 193 1.59 -9.45 7.10
N ARG A 194 1.01 -8.31 6.73
CA ARG A 194 0.30 -7.39 7.63
C ARG A 194 -1.16 -7.78 7.71
N VAL A 195 -1.69 -7.84 8.92
CA VAL A 195 -3.09 -8.13 9.19
C VAL A 195 -3.71 -6.96 9.94
N ASN A 196 -4.83 -6.46 9.45
CA ASN A 196 -5.71 -5.59 10.21
C ASN A 196 -7.02 -6.33 10.45
N ALA A 197 -7.46 -6.41 11.69
CA ALA A 197 -8.72 -7.05 12.09
C ALA A 197 -9.59 -6.08 12.88
N ILE A 198 -10.89 -6.16 12.65
CA ILE A 198 -11.92 -5.39 13.36
C ILE A 198 -13.10 -6.31 13.68
N ILE A 199 -13.68 -6.13 14.88
CA ILE A 199 -14.75 -6.97 15.39
C ILE A 199 -15.93 -6.14 15.87
N PRO A 200 -17.12 -6.76 16.10
CA PRO A 200 -18.20 -6.09 16.80
C PRO A 200 -17.75 -5.53 18.18
N PRO A 201 -18.31 -4.38 18.64
CA PRO A 201 -19.49 -3.69 18.09
C PRO A 201 -19.20 -2.75 16.92
N LEU A 202 -17.94 -2.51 16.54
CA LEU A 202 -17.58 -1.57 15.46
C LEU A 202 -17.85 -2.16 14.07
N ALA A 203 -17.62 -3.46 13.89
CA ALA A 203 -17.90 -4.16 12.63
C ALA A 203 -19.36 -4.66 12.66
N LEU A 204 -20.27 -3.92 12.01
CA LEU A 204 -21.71 -4.14 12.08
C LEU A 204 -22.17 -5.46 11.47
N ASP A 205 -21.53 -5.92 10.39
CA ASP A 205 -21.89 -7.15 9.68
C ASP A 205 -21.17 -8.40 10.21
N GLY A 206 -20.46 -8.27 11.32
CA GLY A 206 -19.62 -9.31 11.92
C GLY A 206 -18.13 -8.98 11.82
N PRO A 207 -17.25 -9.89 12.28
CA PRO A 207 -15.80 -9.68 12.20
C PRO A 207 -15.35 -9.48 10.76
N ALA A 208 -14.39 -8.58 10.54
CA ALA A 208 -13.76 -8.34 9.24
C ALA A 208 -12.23 -8.31 9.40
N MET A 209 -11.51 -8.66 8.35
CA MET A 209 -10.06 -8.72 8.37
C MET A 209 -9.48 -8.45 6.98
N SER A 210 -8.36 -7.74 6.95
CA SER A 210 -7.58 -7.54 5.73
C SER A 210 -6.16 -8.03 5.94
N ILE A 211 -5.64 -8.81 5.01
CA ILE A 211 -4.26 -9.31 5.02
C ILE A 211 -3.56 -8.80 3.77
N ARG A 212 -2.53 -7.97 3.94
CA ARG A 212 -1.61 -7.61 2.87
C ARG A 212 -0.40 -8.52 2.93
N ARG A 213 -0.22 -9.32 1.89
CA ARG A 213 0.87 -10.28 1.84
C ARG A 213 2.22 -9.61 1.64
N PHE A 214 3.20 -10.12 2.34
CA PHE A 214 4.57 -9.74 2.12
C PHE A 214 5.09 -10.45 0.86
N GLY A 215 5.48 -9.69 -0.17
CA GLY A 215 5.93 -10.25 -1.44
C GLY A 215 7.17 -11.12 -1.28
N THR A 216 7.11 -12.37 -1.75
CA THR A 216 8.21 -13.35 -1.65
C THR A 216 9.39 -13.03 -2.57
N LYS A 217 9.15 -12.29 -3.65
CA LYS A 217 10.19 -11.84 -4.59
C LYS A 217 10.02 -10.34 -4.84
N PRO A 218 10.95 -9.51 -4.33
CA PRO A 218 10.93 -8.08 -4.64
C PRO A 218 11.14 -7.88 -6.14
N LEU A 219 10.31 -7.01 -6.74
CA LEU A 219 10.48 -6.61 -8.13
C LEU A 219 11.83 -5.93 -8.31
N GLN A 220 12.45 -6.19 -9.46
CA GLN A 220 13.67 -5.56 -9.89
C GLN A 220 13.35 -4.33 -10.75
N LEU A 221 14.33 -3.45 -10.97
CA LEU A 221 14.12 -2.27 -11.81
C LEU A 221 13.84 -2.64 -13.28
N GLU A 222 14.48 -3.69 -13.75
CA GLU A 222 14.26 -4.26 -15.08
C GLU A 222 12.83 -4.77 -15.25
N ASP A 223 12.23 -5.28 -14.17
CA ASP A 223 10.81 -5.67 -14.15
C ASP A 223 9.91 -4.44 -14.29
N LEU A 224 10.24 -3.34 -13.61
CA LEU A 224 9.47 -2.09 -13.71
C LEU A 224 9.55 -1.49 -15.12
N ILE A 225 10.71 -1.54 -15.77
CA ILE A 225 10.87 -1.12 -17.17
C ILE A 225 10.04 -2.03 -18.09
N ARG A 226 10.16 -3.35 -17.94
CA ARG A 226 9.38 -4.32 -18.74
C ARG A 226 7.87 -4.16 -18.55
N LEU A 227 7.42 -3.80 -17.34
CA LEU A 227 6.03 -3.46 -17.05
C LEU A 227 5.63 -2.07 -17.56
N GLY A 228 6.56 -1.32 -18.16
CA GLY A 228 6.34 0.00 -18.71
C GLY A 228 6.06 1.06 -17.63
N ALA A 229 6.58 0.89 -16.41
CA ALA A 229 6.42 1.87 -15.35
C ALA A 229 7.15 3.18 -15.68
N PHE A 230 8.30 3.10 -16.32
CA PHE A 230 9.11 4.19 -16.85
C PHE A 230 10.17 3.67 -17.84
N PRO A 231 10.72 4.52 -18.73
CA PRO A 231 11.78 4.17 -19.68
C PRO A 231 13.13 3.97 -18.99
N ALA A 232 14.03 3.23 -19.65
CA ALA A 232 15.40 3.00 -19.18
C ALA A 232 16.17 4.30 -18.91
N ALA A 233 16.01 5.31 -19.76
CA ALA A 233 16.66 6.61 -19.59
C ALA A 233 16.31 7.32 -18.27
N VAL A 234 15.07 7.21 -17.82
CA VAL A 234 14.64 7.72 -16.49
C VAL A 234 15.30 6.94 -15.38
N MET A 235 15.43 5.64 -15.58
CA MET A 235 16.09 4.74 -14.65
C MET A 235 17.57 5.09 -14.46
N ASP A 236 18.31 5.28 -15.57
CA ASP A 236 19.75 5.62 -15.54
C ASP A 236 19.99 6.91 -14.76
N PHE A 237 19.12 7.91 -14.96
CA PHE A 237 19.18 9.15 -14.20
C PHE A 237 18.91 8.91 -12.70
N LEU A 238 17.86 8.18 -12.34
CA LEU A 238 17.51 7.93 -10.94
C LEU A 238 18.58 7.09 -10.23
N ALA A 239 19.15 6.10 -10.90
CA ALA A 239 20.25 5.31 -10.39
C ALA A 239 21.49 6.18 -10.10
N ALA A 240 21.87 7.04 -11.04
CA ALA A 240 22.96 7.99 -10.86
C ALA A 240 22.69 8.98 -9.72
N ALA A 241 21.46 9.47 -9.60
CA ALA A 241 21.04 10.37 -8.52
C ALA A 241 21.15 9.69 -7.13
N VAL A 242 20.76 8.43 -7.01
CA VAL A 242 20.92 7.64 -5.76
C VAL A 242 22.40 7.49 -5.44
N GLN A 243 23.25 7.08 -6.40
CA GLN A 243 24.69 6.94 -6.19
C GLN A 243 25.34 8.28 -5.80
N ALA A 244 24.87 9.38 -6.38
CA ALA A 244 25.36 10.73 -6.08
C ALA A 244 24.83 11.32 -4.76
N ARG A 245 24.13 10.53 -3.94
CA ARG A 245 23.55 10.96 -2.66
C ARG A 245 22.55 12.11 -2.81
N CYS A 246 21.71 12.08 -3.86
CA CYS A 246 20.56 12.98 -3.92
C CYS A 246 19.47 12.52 -2.95
N ASN A 247 18.90 13.46 -2.21
CA ASN A 247 17.73 13.18 -1.36
C ASN A 247 16.48 13.08 -2.23
N ILE A 248 15.76 11.97 -2.11
CA ILE A 248 14.65 11.63 -3.00
C ILE A 248 13.36 11.42 -2.20
N ILE A 249 12.29 12.07 -2.65
CA ILE A 249 10.94 11.82 -2.15
C ILE A 249 10.13 11.14 -3.24
N ILE A 250 9.50 10.00 -2.90
CA ILE A 250 8.60 9.28 -3.79
C ILE A 250 7.16 9.56 -3.34
N SER A 251 6.42 10.24 -4.17
CA SER A 251 5.03 10.63 -3.94
C SER A 251 4.07 9.73 -4.73
N GLY A 252 2.86 9.56 -4.23
CA GLY A 252 1.80 8.84 -4.94
C GLY A 252 0.69 8.35 -4.05
N GLY A 253 -0.43 7.95 -4.64
CA GLY A 253 -1.59 7.40 -3.93
C GLY A 253 -1.35 5.97 -3.39
N THR A 254 -2.36 5.42 -2.73
CA THR A 254 -2.34 4.03 -2.26
C THR A 254 -2.24 3.06 -3.45
N GLY A 255 -1.38 2.05 -3.33
CA GLY A 255 -1.19 1.04 -4.38
C GLY A 255 -0.52 1.54 -5.66
N SER A 256 0.05 2.76 -5.67
CA SER A 256 0.79 3.30 -6.84
C SER A 256 2.17 2.68 -7.04
N GLY A 257 2.70 1.94 -6.06
CA GLY A 257 4.00 1.28 -6.12
C GLY A 257 5.16 2.08 -5.51
N LYS A 258 4.90 3.05 -4.63
CA LYS A 258 5.94 3.87 -3.95
C LYS A 258 7.00 3.02 -3.25
N THR A 259 6.58 2.12 -2.37
CA THR A 259 7.49 1.24 -1.60
C THR A 259 8.27 0.32 -2.52
N THR A 260 7.64 -0.18 -3.59
CA THR A 260 8.32 -0.98 -4.62
C THR A 260 9.41 -0.17 -5.32
N LEU A 261 9.11 1.06 -5.74
CA LEU A 261 10.08 1.94 -6.38
C LEU A 261 11.22 2.31 -5.43
N LEU A 262 10.90 2.60 -4.15
CA LEU A 262 11.90 2.87 -3.11
C LEU A 262 12.85 1.68 -2.93
N ASN A 263 12.31 0.46 -2.83
CA ASN A 263 13.10 -0.78 -2.77
C ASN A 263 14.00 -0.96 -3.99
N CYS A 264 13.47 -0.72 -5.19
CA CYS A 264 14.25 -0.82 -6.42
C CYS A 264 15.38 0.21 -6.47
N LEU A 265 15.10 1.47 -6.15
CA LEU A 265 16.10 2.54 -6.16
C LEU A 265 17.18 2.33 -5.08
N SER A 266 16.81 1.79 -3.93
CA SER A 266 17.75 1.55 -2.84
C SER A 266 18.92 0.63 -3.26
N ARG A 267 18.76 -0.23 -4.27
CA ARG A 267 19.83 -1.12 -4.77
C ARG A 267 21.04 -0.39 -5.34
N TYR A 268 20.86 0.87 -5.74
CA TYR A 268 21.95 1.71 -6.24
C TYR A 268 22.72 2.43 -5.14
N ILE A 269 22.35 2.23 -3.88
CA ILE A 269 23.15 2.69 -2.75
C ILE A 269 24.43 1.85 -2.71
N PRO A 270 25.61 2.48 -2.65
CA PRO A 270 26.88 1.78 -2.53
C PRO A 270 26.92 0.80 -1.34
N ALA A 271 27.60 -0.34 -1.52
CA ALA A 271 27.63 -1.42 -0.53
C ALA A 271 28.42 -1.08 0.75
N ASP A 272 29.28 -0.09 0.70
CA ASP A 272 30.09 0.44 1.81
C ASP A 272 29.31 1.43 2.69
N GLU A 273 28.12 1.84 2.28
CA GLU A 273 27.30 2.77 3.06
C GLU A 273 26.43 2.05 4.10
N ARG A 274 26.37 2.60 5.31
CA ARG A 274 25.48 2.15 6.38
C ARG A 274 24.10 2.75 6.19
N VAL A 275 23.11 1.91 5.97
CA VAL A 275 21.71 2.30 5.76
C VAL A 275 20.88 1.95 6.99
N ILE A 276 20.09 2.89 7.48
CA ILE A 276 19.08 2.63 8.53
C ILE A 276 17.69 2.83 7.92
N THR A 277 16.83 1.81 8.02
CA THR A 277 15.43 1.91 7.60
C THR A 277 14.53 2.11 8.81
N ILE A 278 13.51 2.96 8.68
CA ILE A 278 12.51 3.25 9.70
C ILE A 278 11.13 3.13 9.08
N GLU A 279 10.30 2.27 9.65
CA GLU A 279 8.98 1.93 9.09
C GLU A 279 7.95 1.72 10.20
N ASP A 280 6.68 1.98 9.92
CA ASP A 280 5.57 1.60 10.81
C ASP A 280 5.37 0.08 10.84
N ALA A 281 5.51 -0.54 9.69
CA ALA A 281 5.64 -1.98 9.55
C ALA A 281 6.66 -2.24 8.44
N ALA A 282 7.66 -3.07 8.73
CA ALA A 282 8.78 -3.28 7.85
C ALA A 282 8.38 -3.98 6.55
N GLU A 283 8.26 -3.22 5.47
CA GLU A 283 7.99 -3.68 4.08
C GLU A 283 9.24 -3.61 3.20
N LEU A 284 10.24 -2.81 3.60
CA LEU A 284 11.45 -2.62 2.82
C LEU A 284 12.36 -3.86 2.86
N GLN A 285 12.87 -4.24 1.70
CA GLN A 285 13.76 -5.40 1.50
C GLN A 285 15.05 -4.95 0.82
N LEU A 286 15.83 -4.13 1.51
CA LEU A 286 17.09 -3.65 1.00
C LEU A 286 18.10 -4.80 0.86
N GLN A 287 18.89 -4.75 -0.21
CA GLN A 287 19.84 -5.80 -0.55
C GLN A 287 21.29 -5.45 -0.12
N GLN A 288 21.51 -4.28 0.45
CA GLN A 288 22.82 -3.85 0.93
C GLN A 288 23.28 -4.72 2.12
N PRO A 289 24.58 -4.99 2.24
CA PRO A 289 25.12 -5.81 3.33
C PRO A 289 25.02 -5.12 4.70
N HIS A 290 25.01 -3.79 4.73
CA HIS A 290 25.06 -3.02 5.97
C HIS A 290 23.76 -2.25 6.23
N VAL A 291 22.68 -2.98 6.51
CA VAL A 291 21.33 -2.42 6.78
C VAL A 291 20.92 -2.70 8.22
N VAL A 292 20.43 -1.67 8.91
CA VAL A 292 19.74 -1.81 10.19
C VAL A 292 18.28 -1.44 10.00
N ARG A 293 17.39 -2.36 10.33
CA ARG A 293 15.96 -2.17 10.16
C ARG A 293 15.31 -1.83 11.50
N LEU A 294 14.57 -0.72 11.55
CA LEU A 294 13.84 -0.26 12.72
C LEU A 294 12.35 -0.20 12.39
N GLU A 295 11.53 -0.66 13.33
CA GLU A 295 10.07 -0.67 13.23
C GLU A 295 9.46 0.02 14.44
N THR A 296 8.41 0.80 14.23
CA THR A 296 7.67 1.46 15.31
C THR A 296 6.99 0.41 16.20
N ARG A 297 6.70 0.80 17.40
CA ARG A 297 5.95 -0.02 18.34
C ARG A 297 4.73 0.76 18.83
N PRO A 298 3.52 0.32 18.54
CA PRO A 298 2.33 0.94 19.13
C PRO A 298 2.25 0.68 20.64
N ASN A 299 1.41 1.44 21.32
CA ASN A 299 1.13 1.25 22.74
C ASN A 299 0.74 -0.22 23.04
N ASN A 300 1.17 -0.69 24.22
CA ASN A 300 0.70 -1.95 24.79
C ASN A 300 -0.75 -1.83 25.30
N ILE A 301 -1.30 -2.92 25.85
CA ILE A 301 -2.66 -2.97 26.38
C ILE A 301 -2.90 -1.93 27.50
N GLU A 302 -1.84 -1.52 28.20
CA GLU A 302 -1.90 -0.50 29.26
C GLU A 302 -1.74 0.95 28.74
N GLY A 303 -1.71 1.14 27.43
CA GLY A 303 -1.49 2.46 26.82
C GLY A 303 -0.05 2.99 26.95
N ARG A 304 0.92 2.10 27.18
CA ARG A 304 2.33 2.47 27.41
C ARG A 304 3.27 1.81 26.42
N GLY A 305 4.48 2.35 26.33
CA GLY A 305 5.57 1.75 25.56
C GLY A 305 5.51 2.01 24.06
N GLU A 306 4.78 3.03 23.62
CA GLU A 306 4.83 3.50 22.25
C GLU A 306 6.26 3.94 21.87
N VAL A 307 6.66 3.57 20.66
CA VAL A 307 7.89 4.08 20.03
C VAL A 307 7.48 4.56 18.64
N THR A 308 7.47 5.87 18.46
CA THR A 308 7.04 6.51 17.23
C THR A 308 8.15 6.51 16.18
N GLN A 309 7.80 6.74 14.90
CA GLN A 309 8.79 6.98 13.84
C GLN A 309 9.75 8.13 14.23
N ARG A 310 9.22 9.18 14.83
CA ARG A 310 10.01 10.34 15.27
C ARG A 310 11.07 9.96 16.30
N ASP A 311 10.74 9.11 17.27
CA ASP A 311 11.71 8.61 18.26
C ASP A 311 12.81 7.80 17.59
N LEU A 312 12.45 6.97 16.61
CA LEU A 312 13.40 6.17 15.84
C LEU A 312 14.32 7.05 14.98
N VAL A 313 13.79 8.09 14.31
CA VAL A 313 14.61 9.05 13.55
C VAL A 313 15.62 9.73 14.45
N LYS A 314 15.20 10.25 15.62
CA LYS A 314 16.11 10.87 16.57
C LYS A 314 17.17 9.91 17.11
N ASN A 315 16.81 8.65 17.33
CA ASN A 315 17.77 7.65 17.79
C ASN A 315 18.75 7.26 16.68
N CYS A 316 18.28 7.10 15.43
CA CYS A 316 19.14 6.66 14.34
C CYS A 316 20.28 7.65 14.03
N LEU A 317 20.10 8.94 14.26
CA LEU A 317 21.15 9.96 14.11
C LEU A 317 22.38 9.72 15.02
N ARG A 318 22.22 8.93 16.10
CA ARG A 318 23.30 8.50 17.01
C ARG A 318 23.89 7.15 16.63
N MET A 319 23.34 6.49 15.60
CA MET A 319 23.77 5.17 15.15
C MET A 319 24.78 5.23 13.99
N ARG A 320 25.27 6.42 13.64
CA ARG A 320 26.19 6.68 12.52
C ARG A 320 25.68 6.17 11.18
N PRO A 321 24.49 6.56 10.73
CA PRO A 321 24.01 6.23 9.40
C PRO A 321 24.72 7.06 8.34
N ASP A 322 24.99 6.46 7.18
CA ASP A 322 25.31 7.20 5.96
C ASP A 322 24.02 7.68 5.30
N ARG A 323 22.98 6.82 5.32
CA ARG A 323 21.65 7.14 4.79
C ARG A 323 20.53 6.67 5.71
N ILE A 324 19.46 7.44 5.73
CA ILE A 324 18.24 7.13 6.43
C ILE A 324 17.14 6.92 5.40
N ILE A 325 16.47 5.79 5.46
CA ILE A 325 15.34 5.48 4.58
C ILE A 325 14.10 5.34 5.44
N ILE A 326 13.16 6.26 5.28
CA ILE A 326 11.86 6.19 5.97
C ILE A 326 10.84 5.61 4.99
N GLY A 327 10.22 4.50 5.37
CA GLY A 327 9.24 3.82 4.52
C GLY A 327 8.14 4.75 4.05
N GLU A 328 7.58 5.55 4.96
CA GLU A 328 6.59 6.59 4.67
C GLU A 328 6.58 7.66 5.76
N CYS A 329 6.62 8.93 5.37
CA CYS A 329 6.37 10.05 6.29
C CYS A 329 4.88 10.42 6.30
N ARG A 330 4.32 10.56 7.51
CA ARG A 330 2.90 10.88 7.74
C ARG A 330 2.67 12.02 8.71
N GLY A 331 3.68 12.39 9.50
CA GLY A 331 3.57 13.35 10.59
C GLY A 331 4.86 14.09 10.90
N GLY A 332 5.05 14.43 12.18
CA GLY A 332 6.11 15.30 12.67
C GLY A 332 7.54 14.77 12.51
N GLU A 333 7.74 13.47 12.26
CA GLU A 333 9.03 12.87 11.90
C GLU A 333 9.64 13.48 10.63
N THR A 334 8.79 14.06 9.79
CA THR A 334 9.20 14.76 8.56
C THR A 334 10.19 15.88 8.84
N LEU A 335 10.00 16.64 9.92
CA LEU A 335 10.93 17.70 10.32
C LEU A 335 12.31 17.13 10.63
N ASP A 336 12.37 16.09 11.46
CA ASP A 336 13.63 15.48 11.88
C ASP A 336 14.36 14.82 10.69
N MET A 337 13.60 14.24 9.73
CA MET A 337 14.14 13.72 8.49
C MET A 337 14.76 14.82 7.60
N LEU A 338 14.05 15.93 7.39
CA LEU A 338 14.57 17.05 6.58
C LEU A 338 15.83 17.67 7.23
N GLN A 339 15.87 17.74 8.55
CA GLN A 339 17.07 18.16 9.27
C GLN A 339 18.23 17.18 9.03
N ALA A 340 17.98 15.87 9.09
CA ALA A 340 18.98 14.85 8.78
C ALA A 340 19.51 14.99 7.36
N MET A 341 18.63 15.17 6.38
CA MET A 341 19.00 15.40 4.97
C MET A 341 19.88 16.64 4.76
N ASN A 342 19.76 17.67 5.63
CA ASN A 342 20.54 18.90 5.58
C ASN A 342 21.84 18.83 6.41
N THR A 343 22.04 17.80 7.23
CA THR A 343 23.13 17.77 8.23
C THR A 343 24.01 16.52 8.13
N GLY A 344 24.37 16.12 6.90
CA GLY A 344 25.37 15.08 6.67
C GLY A 344 24.81 13.67 6.42
N HIS A 345 23.50 13.54 6.25
CA HIS A 345 22.85 12.27 5.87
C HIS A 345 22.21 12.37 4.49
N GLU A 346 22.96 12.97 3.53
CA GLU A 346 22.51 13.13 2.16
C GLU A 346 22.34 11.75 1.49
N GLY A 347 21.42 11.70 0.54
CA GLY A 347 21.00 10.46 -0.14
C GLY A 347 19.93 9.70 0.61
N SER A 348 19.36 10.31 1.65
CA SER A 348 18.19 9.78 2.34
C SER A 348 16.96 9.79 1.45
N MET A 349 16.06 8.81 1.66
CA MET A 349 14.87 8.62 0.83
C MET A 349 13.66 8.37 1.69
N THR A 350 12.49 8.81 1.21
CA THR A 350 11.21 8.49 1.84
C THR A 350 10.08 8.46 0.84
N THR A 351 8.93 7.90 1.25
CA THR A 351 7.69 8.02 0.50
C THR A 351 6.69 8.91 1.23
N ILE A 352 5.81 9.55 0.48
CA ILE A 352 4.68 10.32 1.00
C ILE A 352 3.43 10.09 0.16
N HIS A 353 2.26 10.22 0.78
CA HIS A 353 0.99 10.20 0.06
C HIS A 353 0.66 11.60 -0.47
N ALA A 354 0.69 11.78 -1.79
CA ALA A 354 0.17 12.98 -2.45
C ALA A 354 -0.24 12.67 -3.89
N ASN A 355 -1.02 13.55 -4.51
CA ASN A 355 -1.58 13.36 -5.85
C ASN A 355 -0.68 13.93 -6.96
N SER A 356 0.22 14.84 -6.61
CA SER A 356 1.19 15.44 -7.52
C SER A 356 2.49 15.79 -6.78
N THR A 357 3.54 16.12 -7.54
CA THR A 357 4.81 16.57 -6.95
C THR A 357 4.65 17.90 -6.18
N ARG A 358 3.75 18.79 -6.63
CA ARG A 358 3.44 20.04 -5.92
C ARG A 358 2.65 19.79 -4.63
N ASP A 359 1.63 18.93 -4.70
CA ASP A 359 0.86 18.54 -3.50
C ASP A 359 1.77 17.87 -2.47
N ALA A 360 2.78 17.13 -2.93
CA ALA A 360 3.79 16.56 -2.06
C ALA A 360 4.53 17.61 -1.23
N MET A 361 4.87 18.74 -1.82
CA MET A 361 5.52 19.85 -1.10
C MET A 361 4.57 20.50 -0.10
N ALA A 362 3.34 20.77 -0.48
CA ALA A 362 2.32 21.30 0.42
C ALA A 362 2.07 20.33 1.60
N ARG A 363 2.06 19.02 1.34
CA ARG A 363 1.91 18.01 2.39
C ARG A 363 3.11 17.97 3.34
N LEU A 364 4.34 18.17 2.84
CA LEU A 364 5.52 18.33 3.71
C LEU A 364 5.35 19.51 4.67
N GLU A 365 4.87 20.67 4.19
CA GLU A 365 4.59 21.83 5.05
C GLU A 365 3.61 21.46 6.18
N VAL A 366 2.51 20.78 5.85
CA VAL A 366 1.54 20.32 6.85
C VAL A 366 2.17 19.35 7.86
N MET A 367 2.96 18.38 7.39
CA MET A 367 3.61 17.40 8.28
C MET A 367 4.67 18.06 9.18
N ILE A 368 5.38 19.08 8.70
CA ILE A 368 6.30 19.87 9.53
C ILE A 368 5.52 20.57 10.64
N MET A 369 4.36 21.17 10.35
CA MET A 369 3.50 21.79 11.39
C MET A 369 3.02 20.78 12.43
N MET A 370 2.79 19.52 12.05
CA MET A 370 2.42 18.45 13.00
C MET A 370 3.56 18.11 14.00
N SER A 371 4.78 18.60 13.77
CA SER A 371 5.89 18.39 14.71
C SER A 371 5.72 19.13 16.04
N GLY A 372 4.78 20.06 16.12
CA GLY A 372 4.49 20.86 17.31
C GLY A 372 5.39 22.09 17.46
N TYR A 373 6.26 22.40 16.49
CA TYR A 373 7.06 23.63 16.49
C TYR A 373 6.39 24.71 15.64
N GLU A 374 6.39 25.93 16.14
CA GLU A 374 5.94 27.10 15.38
C GLU A 374 7.07 27.57 14.45
N ILE A 375 7.04 27.13 13.20
CA ILE A 375 8.03 27.47 12.19
C ILE A 375 7.36 28.35 11.12
N PRO A 376 7.90 29.54 10.80
CA PRO A 376 7.36 30.37 9.73
C PRO A 376 7.35 29.62 8.38
N VAL A 377 6.30 29.81 7.58
CA VAL A 377 6.12 29.10 6.28
C VAL A 377 7.34 29.27 5.37
N LYS A 378 7.90 30.48 5.32
CA LYS A 378 9.12 30.74 4.56
C LYS A 378 10.30 29.87 5.00
N ALA A 379 10.50 29.72 6.30
CA ALA A 379 11.57 28.89 6.84
C ALA A 379 11.34 27.39 6.56
N MET A 380 10.08 26.93 6.64
CA MET A 380 9.72 25.55 6.24
C MET A 380 10.05 25.31 4.76
N ARG A 381 9.65 26.19 3.86
CA ARG A 381 9.94 26.09 2.43
C ARG A 381 11.43 26.12 2.13
N GLN A 382 12.17 26.99 2.82
CA GLN A 382 13.63 27.04 2.69
C GLN A 382 14.28 25.73 3.16
N MET A 383 13.80 25.14 4.25
CA MET A 383 14.27 23.83 4.73
C MET A 383 13.97 22.71 3.71
N ILE A 384 12.77 22.67 3.15
CA ILE A 384 12.40 21.70 2.11
C ILE A 384 13.29 21.89 0.88
N SER A 385 13.46 23.12 0.44
CA SER A 385 14.25 23.47 -0.76
C SER A 385 15.72 23.10 -0.63
N SER A 386 16.29 23.17 0.57
CA SER A 386 17.68 22.79 0.82
C SER A 386 17.86 21.28 1.00
N ALA A 387 16.85 20.61 1.57
CA ALA A 387 16.92 19.19 1.90
C ALA A 387 16.62 18.29 0.71
N VAL A 388 15.58 18.59 -0.06
CA VAL A 388 15.05 17.68 -1.09
C VAL A 388 15.60 18.05 -2.46
N ASN A 389 16.18 17.08 -3.17
CA ASN A 389 16.69 17.29 -4.52
C ASN A 389 15.67 16.87 -5.59
N ILE A 390 15.11 15.66 -5.45
CA ILE A 390 14.26 15.03 -6.46
C ILE A 390 12.95 14.58 -5.84
N VAL A 391 11.86 14.83 -6.56
CA VAL A 391 10.52 14.33 -6.23
C VAL A 391 10.01 13.48 -7.38
N ILE A 392 9.65 12.23 -7.08
CA ILE A 392 9.14 11.27 -8.06
C ILE A 392 7.66 11.05 -7.78
N GLN A 393 6.80 11.23 -8.78
CA GLN A 393 5.38 10.94 -8.68
C GLN A 393 5.05 9.60 -9.31
N ALA A 394 4.51 8.68 -8.51
CA ALA A 394 4.04 7.38 -8.97
C ALA A 394 2.51 7.31 -8.89
N ASN A 395 1.85 6.95 -9.98
CA ASN A 395 0.40 6.88 -10.05
C ASN A 395 -0.07 5.50 -10.54
N ARG A 396 -1.20 5.05 -10.00
CA ARG A 396 -1.97 3.95 -10.56
C ARG A 396 -2.98 4.56 -11.52
N LEU A 397 -2.77 4.36 -12.81
CA LEU A 397 -3.60 4.90 -13.89
C LEU A 397 -4.80 3.99 -14.17
N THR A 398 -5.71 4.47 -15.01
CA THR A 398 -6.86 3.69 -15.50
C THR A 398 -6.40 2.35 -16.08
N GLY A 399 -7.15 1.28 -15.78
CA GLY A 399 -6.76 -0.09 -16.13
C GLY A 399 -5.75 -0.73 -15.16
N GLY A 400 -5.35 -0.02 -14.08
CA GLY A 400 -4.48 -0.55 -13.02
C GLY A 400 -2.98 -0.47 -13.30
N ARG A 401 -2.56 0.08 -14.44
CA ARG A 401 -1.12 0.30 -14.74
C ARG A 401 -0.51 1.27 -13.74
N ARG A 402 0.63 0.90 -13.20
CA ARG A 402 1.44 1.76 -12.32
C ARG A 402 2.51 2.44 -13.15
N LYS A 403 2.59 3.79 -13.09
CA LYS A 403 3.57 4.57 -13.83
C LYS A 403 4.19 5.64 -12.96
N VAL A 404 5.47 5.91 -13.19
CA VAL A 404 6.11 7.16 -12.77
C VAL A 404 5.60 8.22 -13.73
N THR A 405 4.76 9.12 -13.22
CA THR A 405 4.12 10.14 -14.06
C THR A 405 4.93 11.42 -14.12
N ARG A 406 5.79 11.69 -13.13
CA ARG A 406 6.70 12.84 -13.11
C ARG A 406 7.97 12.53 -12.35
N VAL A 407 9.06 13.10 -12.80
CA VAL A 407 10.32 13.25 -12.05
C VAL A 407 10.66 14.73 -12.07
N SER A 408 10.61 15.36 -10.91
CA SER A 408 10.81 16.81 -10.74
C SER A 408 12.01 17.06 -9.86
N GLU A 409 12.77 18.11 -10.15
CA GLU A 409 13.85 18.62 -9.31
C GLU A 409 13.38 19.87 -8.57
N ILE A 410 13.78 20.02 -7.32
CA ILE A 410 13.61 21.27 -6.57
C ILE A 410 14.78 22.18 -6.93
N THR A 411 14.47 23.33 -7.50
CA THR A 411 15.49 24.27 -8.01
C THR A 411 15.81 25.40 -7.05
N GLY A 412 15.11 25.53 -5.94
CA GLY A 412 15.34 26.57 -4.95
C GLY A 412 14.08 27.30 -4.54
N MET A 413 14.25 28.54 -4.15
CA MET A 413 13.17 29.47 -3.78
C MET A 413 13.19 30.68 -4.69
N GLU A 414 11.99 31.18 -5.02
CA GLU A 414 11.81 32.48 -5.65
C GLU A 414 10.87 33.31 -4.76
N GLY A 415 11.43 34.29 -4.07
CA GLY A 415 10.73 34.97 -2.98
C GLY A 415 10.36 34.00 -1.85
N ASP A 416 9.05 33.81 -1.64
CA ASP A 416 8.51 32.89 -0.65
C ASP A 416 7.95 31.59 -1.29
N GLN A 417 8.15 31.39 -2.60
CA GLN A 417 7.64 30.22 -3.32
C GLN A 417 8.76 29.20 -3.58
N LEU A 418 8.43 27.94 -3.41
CA LEU A 418 9.30 26.83 -3.74
C LEU A 418 9.25 26.57 -5.24
N CYS A 419 10.41 26.58 -5.90
CA CYS A 419 10.56 26.37 -7.33
C CYS A 419 10.90 24.93 -7.64
N MET A 420 10.21 24.37 -8.62
CA MET A 420 10.40 23.02 -9.13
C MET A 420 10.40 23.01 -10.65
N GLN A 421 11.20 22.13 -11.23
CA GLN A 421 11.17 21.86 -12.67
C GLN A 421 10.94 20.37 -12.94
N ASP A 422 10.07 20.06 -13.88
CA ASP A 422 9.82 18.69 -14.33
C ASP A 422 10.92 18.28 -15.31
N LEU A 423 11.68 17.25 -14.99
CA LEU A 423 12.74 16.70 -15.87
C LEU A 423 12.13 15.71 -16.85
N PHE A 424 11.29 14.80 -16.34
CA PHE A 424 10.59 13.80 -17.11
C PHE A 424 9.11 13.78 -16.73
N ALA A 425 8.25 13.60 -17.73
CA ALA A 425 6.81 13.50 -17.54
C ALA A 425 6.21 12.40 -18.42
N PHE A 426 5.19 11.71 -17.90
CA PHE A 426 4.30 10.87 -18.69
C PHE A 426 3.09 11.68 -19.09
N GLU A 427 2.91 11.90 -20.39
CA GLU A 427 1.75 12.57 -20.98
C GLU A 427 0.73 11.50 -21.40
N GLN A 428 -0.35 11.34 -20.63
CA GLN A 428 -1.43 10.45 -20.99
C GLN A 428 -2.22 11.02 -22.15
N SER A 429 -2.37 10.25 -23.24
CA SER A 429 -3.14 10.65 -24.43
C SER A 429 -4.56 10.07 -24.45
N GLY A 430 -4.83 9.03 -23.66
CA GLY A 430 -6.15 8.38 -23.62
C GLY A 430 -6.12 7.04 -22.91
N VAL A 431 -7.03 6.17 -23.32
CA VAL A 431 -7.13 4.76 -22.93
C VAL A 431 -7.27 3.89 -24.17
N ASP A 432 -6.67 2.70 -24.15
CA ASP A 432 -6.78 1.74 -25.23
C ASP A 432 -8.13 0.98 -25.20
N GLU A 433 -8.34 0.10 -26.18
CA GLU A 433 -9.55 -0.74 -26.30
C GLU A 433 -9.78 -1.65 -25.08
N ASN A 434 -8.74 -1.95 -24.32
CA ASN A 434 -8.79 -2.73 -23.09
C ASN A 434 -9.01 -1.85 -21.84
N GLY A 435 -9.26 -0.55 -22.02
CA GLY A 435 -9.43 0.40 -20.92
C GLY A 435 -8.13 0.73 -20.18
N MET A 436 -6.96 0.45 -20.79
CA MET A 436 -5.66 0.73 -20.19
C MET A 436 -5.16 2.11 -20.60
N ALA A 437 -4.61 2.87 -19.65
CA ALA A 437 -4.03 4.19 -19.93
C ALA A 437 -2.88 4.08 -20.95
N VAL A 438 -2.93 4.89 -21.99
CA VAL A 438 -1.88 5.06 -23.01
C VAL A 438 -1.36 6.48 -23.02
N GLY A 439 -0.09 6.65 -23.41
CA GLY A 439 0.59 7.92 -23.43
C GLY A 439 2.06 7.74 -23.76
N ARG A 440 2.81 8.83 -23.66
CA ARG A 440 4.23 8.88 -23.98
C ARG A 440 5.03 9.50 -22.85
N PHE A 441 6.27 9.09 -22.70
CA PHE A 441 7.23 9.78 -21.83
C PHE A 441 7.92 10.91 -22.59
N VAL A 442 8.10 12.03 -21.91
CA VAL A 442 8.75 13.21 -22.46
C VAL A 442 9.88 13.63 -21.52
N CYS A 443 11.05 13.89 -22.09
CA CYS A 443 12.10 14.68 -21.44
C CYS A 443 11.87 16.15 -21.78
N ASN A 444 11.82 17.01 -20.77
CA ASN A 444 11.48 18.43 -20.94
C ASN A 444 12.65 19.29 -21.44
N GLY A 445 13.84 18.73 -21.61
CA GLY A 445 14.99 19.44 -22.15
C GLY A 445 15.72 20.30 -21.11
N MET A 446 15.58 19.97 -19.83
CA MET A 446 16.22 20.70 -18.75
C MET A 446 17.32 19.88 -18.10
N ARG A 447 18.56 20.36 -18.08
CA ARG A 447 19.65 19.75 -17.33
C ARG A 447 19.44 20.02 -15.84
N PRO A 448 19.34 18.99 -15.00
CA PRO A 448 19.11 19.19 -13.58
C PRO A 448 20.35 19.77 -12.89
N ARG A 449 20.16 20.54 -11.82
CA ARG A 449 21.25 21.03 -10.98
C ARG A 449 22.03 19.90 -10.31
N CYS A 450 21.35 18.82 -9.96
CA CYS A 450 22.01 17.64 -9.38
C CYS A 450 22.94 16.93 -10.38
N ALA A 451 22.92 17.25 -11.69
CA ALA A 451 23.84 16.68 -12.67
C ALA A 451 25.30 17.01 -12.35
N ASP A 452 25.59 18.24 -11.86
CA ASP A 452 26.95 18.63 -11.45
C ASP A 452 27.43 17.77 -10.27
N ARG A 453 26.55 17.48 -9.31
CA ARG A 453 26.83 16.59 -8.18
C ARG A 453 27.10 15.15 -8.64
N ILE A 454 26.34 14.67 -9.63
CA ILE A 454 26.51 13.36 -10.24
C ILE A 454 27.89 13.27 -10.93
N GLU A 455 28.25 14.26 -11.72
CA GLU A 455 29.53 14.34 -12.43
C GLU A 455 30.72 14.46 -11.46
N HIS A 456 30.62 15.25 -10.39
CA HIS A 456 31.66 15.36 -9.35
C HIS A 456 31.91 14.03 -8.63
N ARG A 457 30.96 13.10 -8.65
CA ARG A 457 31.12 11.73 -8.14
C ARG A 457 31.69 10.77 -9.18
N GLY A 458 32.10 11.27 -10.36
CA GLY A 458 32.68 10.47 -11.43
C GLY A 458 31.64 9.66 -12.24
N ILE A 459 30.34 9.91 -12.03
CA ILE A 459 29.28 9.23 -12.76
C ILE A 459 28.98 10.03 -14.03
N ARG A 460 29.16 9.38 -15.19
CA ARG A 460 28.89 10.02 -16.48
C ARG A 460 27.48 9.70 -16.94
N LEU A 461 26.68 10.73 -17.15
CA LEU A 461 25.39 10.62 -17.80
C LEU A 461 25.53 10.82 -19.31
N PRO A 462 24.72 10.14 -20.14
CA PRO A 462 24.66 10.41 -21.57
C PRO A 462 24.36 11.90 -21.83
N SER A 463 25.09 12.53 -22.74
CA SER A 463 24.96 13.96 -23.03
C SER A 463 23.58 14.34 -23.58
N ASP A 464 22.90 13.38 -24.23
CA ASP A 464 21.57 13.52 -24.80
C ASP A 464 20.43 13.20 -23.83
N LEU A 465 20.76 12.73 -22.60
CA LEU A 465 19.76 12.28 -21.61
C LEU A 465 18.71 13.35 -21.29
N PHE A 466 19.15 14.61 -21.24
CA PHE A 466 18.29 15.76 -20.93
C PHE A 466 17.88 16.57 -22.17
N MET A 467 18.09 16.06 -23.38
CA MET A 467 17.58 16.72 -24.58
C MET A 467 16.06 16.54 -24.66
N ARG A 468 15.36 17.62 -25.04
CA ARG A 468 13.90 17.57 -25.20
C ARG A 468 13.51 16.57 -26.28
N ARG A 469 12.86 15.49 -25.87
CA ARG A 469 12.41 14.42 -26.77
C ARG A 469 11.30 13.59 -26.16
N VAL A 470 10.58 12.91 -27.02
CA VAL A 470 9.74 11.77 -26.62
C VAL A 470 10.67 10.59 -26.38
N ILE A 471 10.49 9.91 -25.26
CA ILE A 471 11.27 8.71 -24.90
C ILE A 471 10.35 7.50 -25.13
N GLU A 472 10.80 6.57 -25.96
CA GLU A 472 10.10 5.31 -26.18
C GLU A 472 10.15 4.45 -24.90
N THR A 473 9.02 3.75 -24.61
CA THR A 473 8.86 2.86 -23.45
C THR A 473 8.99 1.40 -23.86
#